data_4409b5ad8cec1df55b730d876e2cbb80
#
_entry.id   4409b5ad8cec1df55b730d876e2cbb80
#
_cell.length_a   1.000
_cell.length_b   1.000
_cell.length_c   1.000
_cell.angle_alpha   90.00
_cell.angle_beta   90.00
_cell.angle_gamma   90.00
#
_symmetry.space_group_name_H-M   'P 1'
#
loop_
_entity.id
_entity.type
_entity.pdbx_description
1 polymer ?
#
loop_
_entity_poly.entity_id
_entity_poly.type
_entity_poly.pdbx_seq_one_letter_code
_entity_poly.pdbx_strand_id
1 'polypeptide(L)'
;ENGYRGTEEEWLASLKGTAGDKGDDGNTPKLKIENGYWYVSYGDDDWVRLGQATGEDGRPGQDGDSMFSDIDVSDPDFVVLTLAETGERIRLPRYREKFDLLFEKSDTEKVKEMEIACGAGETAEVRYELTPAEAQVAIECISHSAYKVSVDEGDRRILVSAPDDPAAVADPRSEILVFASDDERTIMRKLVVKQAKYIRYRATEQLRVTNESFPGDPYFRGKECEFIDGLSSYDPVTGEGKWGYTGTVTQVEPGAFGGETALQSLTLPEGIEYIGSNAFNNSGLEEIVLPETLVEIDQFAFSKTRLTEVVIPGSVELLRASAFEGKSNGGSPLEKVVFEGNKIRELELRTFSYCDRLKEIALPEGLESIGYNAFDGCSALERIDIPASVTYVGEAAFVYCTGLKEAVIGDGVAEIAKRAFAECTALKRVVIGRGIRRIGDMAFNTRSSWDQMTLESVTVLFDDISSGDFPVLESGQRGVFPKPGGWDPVSYKIYVPQGTGAVYRAKWADYSSLIQEK
;
A
#
# COMPACT_ATOMS: atom_id res chain seq x y z
N GLU A 1 29.29 47.67 27.46
CA GLU A 1 27.94 48.16 27.87
C GLU A 1 27.26 48.73 26.62
N ASN A 2 26.68 47.86 25.81
CA ASN A 2 26.02 48.23 24.55
C ASN A 2 24.54 48.54 24.82
N GLY A 3 24.20 49.71 25.31
CA GLY A 3 22.91 50.43 25.26
C GLY A 3 21.56 49.68 25.23
N TYR A 4 21.53 48.35 25.34
CA TYR A 4 20.30 47.57 25.41
C TYR A 4 19.75 47.56 26.84
N ARG A 5 18.50 47.96 27.03
CA ARG A 5 17.82 48.04 28.32
C ARG A 5 16.88 46.86 28.57
N GLY A 6 17.32 45.65 28.34
CA GLY A 6 16.58 44.42 28.58
C GLY A 6 17.43 43.36 29.27
N THR A 7 16.81 42.23 29.61
CA THR A 7 17.51 41.08 30.16
C THR A 7 18.30 40.35 29.05
N GLU A 8 19.30 39.54 29.45
CA GLU A 8 20.07 38.71 28.52
C GLU A 8 19.16 37.78 27.69
N GLU A 9 18.08 37.26 28.27
CA GLU A 9 17.09 36.45 27.61
C GLU A 9 16.27 37.22 26.55
N GLU A 10 15.92 38.48 26.86
CA GLU A 10 15.23 39.37 25.90
C GLU A 10 16.18 39.79 24.78
N TRP A 11 17.46 39.97 25.06
CA TRP A 11 18.45 40.23 24.03
C TRP A 11 18.66 39.00 23.12
N LEU A 12 18.80 37.80 23.69
CA LEU A 12 18.89 36.54 22.96
C LEU A 12 17.61 36.25 22.14
N ALA A 13 16.44 36.60 22.68
CA ALA A 13 15.18 36.49 21.95
C ALA A 13 15.09 37.48 20.78
N SER A 14 15.69 38.65 20.90
CA SER A 14 15.73 39.63 19.79
C SER A 14 16.69 39.23 18.66
N LEU A 15 17.68 38.36 18.99
CA LEU A 15 18.57 37.75 17.99
C LEU A 15 17.95 36.51 17.32
N LYS A 16 16.95 35.90 17.93
CA LYS A 16 16.12 34.86 17.28
C LYS A 16 15.06 35.56 16.47
N GLY A 17 15.30 35.76 15.18
CA GLY A 17 14.27 36.17 14.26
C GLY A 17 13.05 35.27 14.39
N THR A 18 11.86 35.83 14.34
CA THR A 18 10.61 35.06 14.11
C THR A 18 10.83 34.13 12.94
N ALA A 19 10.32 32.91 13.05
CA ALA A 19 10.46 31.82 12.06
C ALA A 19 10.43 32.36 10.63
N GLY A 20 11.52 32.16 9.89
CA GLY A 20 11.87 32.91 8.71
C GLY A 20 10.86 32.83 7.59
N ASP A 21 10.37 33.94 7.22
CA ASP A 21 10.11 34.22 5.82
C ASP A 21 11.47 34.29 5.09
N LYS A 22 11.49 33.79 3.83
CA LYS A 22 12.60 33.79 2.89
C LYS A 22 13.66 34.84 3.19
N GLY A 23 14.89 34.40 3.50
CA GLY A 23 16.01 35.31 3.59
C GLY A 23 16.16 36.04 2.27
N ASP A 24 15.80 37.31 2.26
CA ASP A 24 16.04 38.18 1.13
C ASP A 24 17.55 38.27 0.90
N ASP A 25 17.95 38.22 -0.36
CA ASP A 25 19.30 38.54 -0.82
C ASP A 25 19.79 39.78 -0.09
N GLY A 26 20.88 39.67 0.68
CA GLY A 26 21.36 40.71 1.56
C GLY A 26 21.43 42.04 0.83
N ASN A 27 20.57 42.99 1.20
CA ASN A 27 20.47 44.26 0.55
C ASN A 27 21.76 45.03 0.72
N THR A 28 22.35 45.45 -0.40
CA THR A 28 23.49 46.35 -0.39
C THR A 28 23.09 47.64 0.32
N PRO A 29 23.79 48.09 1.36
CA PRO A 29 23.44 49.31 2.08
C PRO A 29 23.47 50.51 1.13
N LYS A 30 22.36 51.21 1.11
CA LYS A 30 22.23 52.47 0.34
C LYS A 30 22.59 53.62 1.28
N LEU A 31 23.39 54.58 0.81
CA LEU A 31 23.77 55.75 1.53
C LEU A 31 23.11 57.00 0.85
N LYS A 32 22.61 57.90 1.64
CA LYS A 32 22.16 59.22 1.15
C LYS A 32 22.50 60.33 2.16
N ILE A 33 22.58 61.54 1.64
CA ILE A 33 22.62 62.76 2.47
C ILE A 33 21.26 63.45 2.32
N GLU A 34 20.64 63.73 3.45
CA GLU A 34 19.39 64.47 3.50
C GLU A 34 19.38 65.41 4.67
N ASN A 35 19.02 66.68 4.45
CA ASN A 35 18.99 67.72 5.48
C ASN A 35 20.31 67.87 6.28
N GLY A 36 21.47 67.70 5.62
CA GLY A 36 22.79 67.83 6.25
C GLY A 36 23.22 66.66 7.11
N TYR A 37 22.55 65.47 7.00
CA TYR A 37 22.91 64.27 7.72
C TYR A 37 23.06 63.08 6.76
N TRP A 38 24.00 62.17 7.12
CA TRP A 38 24.17 60.87 6.49
C TRP A 38 23.12 59.90 6.98
N TYR A 39 22.55 59.13 6.05
CA TYR A 39 21.63 58.03 6.31
C TYR A 39 22.10 56.76 5.62
N VAL A 40 21.91 55.61 6.26
CA VAL A 40 22.10 54.28 5.69
C VAL A 40 20.76 53.52 5.69
N SER A 41 20.49 52.78 4.65
CA SER A 41 19.37 51.82 4.57
C SER A 41 19.87 50.46 4.12
N TYR A 42 19.45 49.41 4.80
CA TYR A 42 19.69 48.02 4.46
C TYR A 42 18.46 47.38 3.77
N GLY A 43 17.40 48.12 3.54
CA GLY A 43 16.15 47.76 2.87
C GLY A 43 15.56 48.90 2.06
N ASP A 44 14.37 48.71 1.52
CA ASP A 44 13.84 49.70 0.55
C ASP A 44 13.40 51.05 1.17
N ASP A 45 13.13 51.16 2.49
CA ASP A 45 12.66 52.41 3.07
C ASP A 45 13.10 52.72 4.53
N ASP A 46 13.86 51.85 5.21
CA ASP A 46 14.31 52.10 6.59
C ASP A 46 15.66 52.79 6.63
N TRP A 47 15.63 54.12 6.64
CA TRP A 47 16.81 54.97 6.69
C TRP A 47 17.25 55.28 8.14
N VAL A 48 18.41 54.77 8.54
CA VAL A 48 19.02 55.06 9.84
C VAL A 48 19.96 56.25 9.69
N ARG A 49 19.79 57.26 10.54
CA ARG A 49 20.67 58.44 10.58
C ARG A 49 21.99 58.12 11.22
N LEU A 50 23.09 58.28 10.49
CA LEU A 50 24.45 57.97 10.97
C LEU A 50 25.15 59.15 11.67
N GLY A 51 24.97 60.35 11.13
CA GLY A 51 25.65 61.54 11.67
C GLY A 51 25.46 62.76 10.77
N GLN A 52 26.03 63.91 11.19
CA GLN A 52 25.97 65.16 10.45
C GLN A 52 26.91 65.11 9.24
N ALA A 53 26.43 65.51 8.07
CA ALA A 53 27.19 65.47 6.81
C ALA A 53 27.96 66.77 6.54
N THR A 54 27.75 67.79 7.38
CA THR A 54 28.42 69.07 7.28
C THR A 54 28.97 69.46 8.64
N GLY A 55 30.14 70.15 8.68
CA GLY A 55 30.73 70.66 9.93
C GLY A 55 29.85 71.65 10.69
N GLU A 56 30.16 71.93 11.93
CA GLU A 56 29.34 72.75 12.88
C GLU A 56 28.87 74.12 12.38
N ASP A 57 29.48 74.68 11.33
CA ASP A 57 29.18 76.00 10.86
C ASP A 57 28.25 76.06 9.63
N GLY A 58 27.78 74.98 9.10
CA GLY A 58 26.76 74.93 8.01
C GLY A 58 27.12 75.70 6.72
N ARG A 59 28.38 76.05 6.50
CA ARG A 59 28.86 76.66 5.26
C ARG A 59 29.33 75.56 4.29
N PRO A 60 29.00 75.70 2.99
CA PRO A 60 29.65 74.89 1.98
C PRO A 60 31.15 75.17 2.03
N GLY A 61 32.02 74.18 2.22
CA GLY A 61 33.45 74.35 2.12
C GLY A 61 33.79 74.94 0.78
N GLN A 62 34.62 75.99 0.76
CA GLN A 62 35.27 76.45 -0.48
C GLN A 62 36.31 75.37 -0.80
N ASP A 63 36.22 74.84 -2.03
CA ASP A 63 37.10 73.82 -2.57
C ASP A 63 37.04 72.45 -1.85
N GLY A 64 35.89 71.76 -1.94
CA GLY A 64 35.77 70.33 -1.77
C GLY A 64 36.67 69.64 -0.75
N ASP A 65 36.66 70.06 0.54
CA ASP A 65 37.33 69.28 1.58
C ASP A 65 36.70 67.89 1.62
N SER A 66 37.38 66.97 1.02
CA SER A 66 36.98 65.56 1.03
C SER A 66 36.88 65.12 2.49
N MET A 67 35.76 64.60 2.89
CA MET A 67 35.53 63.98 4.20
C MET A 67 36.60 62.91 4.50
N PHE A 68 37.21 62.38 3.44
CA PHE A 68 38.26 61.38 3.50
C PHE A 68 39.55 61.94 2.90
N SER A 69 40.65 61.84 3.67
CA SER A 69 41.97 62.22 3.22
C SER A 69 42.65 61.14 2.37
N ASP A 70 42.17 59.92 2.49
CA ASP A 70 42.66 58.75 1.76
C ASP A 70 41.60 57.67 1.62
N ILE A 71 41.59 57.00 0.48
CA ILE A 71 40.75 55.83 0.18
C ILE A 71 41.67 54.72 -0.30
N ASP A 72 42.04 53.87 0.62
CA ASP A 72 42.87 52.69 0.33
C ASP A 72 42.02 51.53 -0.14
N VAL A 73 42.21 51.13 -1.39
CA VAL A 73 41.55 50.01 -2.03
C VAL A 73 42.51 48.86 -2.30
N SER A 74 43.69 48.89 -1.71
CA SER A 74 44.72 47.85 -1.88
C SER A 74 44.42 46.57 -1.06
N ASP A 75 43.64 46.70 0.02
CA ASP A 75 43.21 45.56 0.82
C ASP A 75 42.15 44.78 0.01
N PRO A 76 42.30 43.47 -0.25
CA PRO A 76 41.35 42.68 -1.01
C PRO A 76 39.99 42.56 -0.30
N ASP A 77 39.93 42.72 1.02
CA ASP A 77 38.77 42.46 1.86
C ASP A 77 38.06 43.70 2.33
N PHE A 78 38.76 44.84 2.33
CA PHE A 78 38.24 46.11 2.86
C PHE A 78 38.58 47.27 1.94
N VAL A 79 37.69 48.21 1.90
CA VAL A 79 38.00 49.58 1.54
C VAL A 79 38.27 50.36 2.81
N VAL A 80 39.45 50.92 2.97
CA VAL A 80 39.80 51.68 4.16
C VAL A 80 39.65 53.14 3.83
N LEU A 81 38.74 53.81 4.50
CA LEU A 81 38.53 55.28 4.39
C LEU A 81 39.21 55.96 5.55
N THR A 82 40.09 56.92 5.28
CA THR A 82 40.73 57.73 6.30
C THR A 82 40.02 59.06 6.40
N LEU A 83 39.45 59.40 7.55
CA LEU A 83 38.81 60.68 7.79
C LEU A 83 39.83 61.80 7.75
N ALA A 84 39.55 62.89 7.02
CA ALA A 84 40.49 64.00 6.82
C ALA A 84 40.77 64.78 8.11
N GLU A 85 39.78 64.91 8.99
CA GLU A 85 39.91 65.73 10.19
C GLU A 85 40.55 64.96 11.37
N THR A 86 40.23 63.67 11.51
CA THR A 86 40.65 62.92 12.71
C THR A 86 41.77 61.90 12.42
N GLY A 87 42.02 61.60 11.14
CA GLY A 87 42.92 60.51 10.75
C GLY A 87 42.42 59.12 11.13
N GLU A 88 41.17 59.01 11.59
CA GLU A 88 40.56 57.75 11.93
C GLU A 88 40.30 56.91 10.68
N ARG A 89 40.58 55.62 10.75
CA ARG A 89 40.44 54.70 9.64
C ARG A 89 39.17 53.88 9.82
N ILE A 90 38.24 54.05 8.86
CA ILE A 90 37.01 53.27 8.77
C ILE A 90 37.24 52.15 7.75
N ARG A 91 37.13 50.90 8.19
CA ARG A 91 37.24 49.73 7.31
C ARG A 91 35.84 49.32 6.88
N LEU A 92 35.56 49.44 5.60
CA LEU A 92 34.30 48.93 4.99
C LEU A 92 34.61 47.63 4.31
N PRO A 93 33.93 46.55 4.67
CA PRO A 93 34.15 45.28 4.00
C PRO A 93 33.78 45.42 2.52
N ARG A 94 34.66 44.90 1.64
CA ARG A 94 34.31 44.80 0.20
C ARG A 94 33.27 43.74 0.05
N TYR A 95 32.33 44.00 -0.85
CA TYR A 95 31.44 42.96 -1.31
C TYR A 95 32.26 41.93 -2.09
N ARG A 96 32.54 40.78 -1.47
CA ARG A 96 32.95 39.60 -2.23
C ARG A 96 31.69 38.94 -2.79
N GLU A 97 31.73 38.51 -4.05
CA GLU A 97 30.71 37.62 -4.56
C GLU A 97 30.52 36.49 -3.55
N LYS A 98 29.34 36.43 -2.99
CA LYS A 98 28.99 35.41 -2.00
C LYS A 98 29.02 34.08 -2.71
N PHE A 99 29.82 33.12 -2.25
CA PHE A 99 29.70 31.79 -2.76
C PHE A 99 28.31 31.22 -2.38
N ASP A 100 27.77 30.39 -3.24
CA ASP A 100 26.56 29.61 -3.00
C ASP A 100 26.79 28.16 -3.42
N LEU A 101 26.06 27.22 -2.79
CA LEU A 101 26.01 25.83 -3.17
C LEU A 101 24.57 25.52 -3.58
N LEU A 102 24.39 25.01 -4.77
CA LEU A 102 23.11 24.60 -5.30
C LEU A 102 23.16 23.14 -5.72
N PHE A 103 22.13 22.37 -5.39
CA PHE A 103 21.97 21.02 -5.86
C PHE A 103 21.39 21.00 -7.29
N GLU A 104 21.91 20.14 -8.13
CA GLU A 104 21.41 19.91 -9.48
C GLU A 104 20.20 18.95 -9.42
N LYS A 105 19.01 19.49 -9.52
CA LYS A 105 17.77 18.69 -9.58
C LYS A 105 17.52 18.16 -11.00
N SER A 106 17.93 18.93 -12.00
CA SER A 106 17.93 18.54 -13.42
C SER A 106 18.99 19.36 -14.15
N ASP A 107 19.23 19.07 -15.44
CA ASP A 107 20.17 19.83 -16.28
C ASP A 107 19.87 21.35 -16.32
N THR A 108 18.66 21.75 -15.98
CA THR A 108 18.20 23.15 -16.05
C THR A 108 17.71 23.73 -14.71
N GLU A 109 17.51 22.90 -13.70
CA GLU A 109 16.97 23.31 -12.40
C GLU A 109 17.97 23.09 -11.28
N LYS A 110 18.30 24.15 -10.54
CA LYS A 110 19.20 24.14 -9.38
C LYS A 110 18.44 24.64 -8.16
N VAL A 111 18.63 23.97 -7.03
CA VAL A 111 17.86 24.21 -5.81
C VAL A 111 18.74 24.26 -4.57
N LYS A 112 18.30 24.97 -3.53
CA LYS A 112 18.97 25.07 -2.23
C LYS A 112 18.63 23.93 -1.28
N GLU A 113 17.48 23.33 -1.48
CA GLU A 113 17.02 22.14 -0.77
C GLU A 113 16.60 21.09 -1.77
N MET A 114 16.89 19.82 -1.53
CA MET A 114 16.58 18.74 -2.45
C MET A 114 16.04 17.54 -1.68
N GLU A 115 15.02 16.91 -2.24
CA GLU A 115 14.56 15.59 -1.81
C GLU A 115 15.10 14.53 -2.76
N ILE A 116 15.63 13.45 -2.19
CA ILE A 116 16.10 12.28 -2.93
C ILE A 116 15.48 11.02 -2.34
N ALA A 117 15.45 9.96 -3.12
CA ALA A 117 15.05 8.64 -2.65
C ALA A 117 16.25 7.68 -2.72
N CYS A 118 16.42 6.85 -1.68
CA CYS A 118 17.50 5.87 -1.62
C CYS A 118 16.94 4.55 -1.06
N GLY A 119 17.11 3.46 -1.84
CA GLY A 119 16.68 2.12 -1.45
C GLY A 119 17.71 1.41 -0.58
N ALA A 120 17.28 0.42 0.19
CA ALA A 120 18.15 -0.38 1.03
C ALA A 120 19.32 -0.97 0.24
N GLY A 121 20.55 -0.82 0.74
CA GLY A 121 21.79 -1.25 0.09
C GLY A 121 22.18 -0.44 -1.14
N GLU A 122 21.43 0.59 -1.52
CA GLU A 122 21.72 1.44 -2.68
C GLU A 122 22.46 2.72 -2.27
N THR A 123 23.07 3.36 -3.25
CA THR A 123 23.74 4.67 -3.10
C THR A 123 23.09 5.64 -4.09
N ALA A 124 22.55 6.74 -3.57
CA ALA A 124 22.07 7.85 -4.36
C ALA A 124 23.19 8.88 -4.55
N GLU A 125 23.26 9.47 -5.74
CA GLU A 125 24.21 10.51 -6.11
C GLU A 125 23.49 11.86 -6.22
N VAL A 126 24.02 12.88 -5.56
CA VAL A 126 23.54 14.25 -5.62
C VAL A 126 24.66 15.14 -6.15
N ARG A 127 24.48 15.71 -7.32
CA ARG A 127 25.42 16.68 -7.86
C ARG A 127 25.17 18.06 -7.29
N TYR A 128 26.24 18.83 -7.12
CA TYR A 128 26.14 20.20 -6.69
C TYR A 128 27.05 21.12 -7.51
N GLU A 129 26.66 22.38 -7.58
CA GLU A 129 27.42 23.44 -8.20
C GLU A 129 27.75 24.52 -7.18
N LEU A 130 28.94 25.09 -7.31
CA LEU A 130 29.38 26.25 -6.54
C LEU A 130 29.30 27.49 -7.43
N THR A 131 28.87 28.59 -6.85
CA THR A 131 28.83 29.90 -7.51
C THR A 131 29.61 30.91 -6.64
N PRO A 132 30.71 31.49 -7.13
CA PRO A 132 31.35 31.23 -8.40
C PRO A 132 31.95 29.81 -8.50
N ALA A 133 32.11 29.29 -9.70
CA ALA A 133 32.54 27.90 -9.94
C ALA A 133 33.93 27.58 -9.37
N GLU A 134 34.80 28.56 -9.26
CA GLU A 134 36.16 28.47 -8.71
C GLU A 134 36.21 28.65 -7.19
N ALA A 135 35.08 28.81 -6.51
CA ALA A 135 35.06 29.00 -5.05
C ALA A 135 35.78 27.82 -4.34
N GLN A 136 36.74 28.14 -3.50
CA GLN A 136 37.44 27.18 -2.68
C GLN A 136 36.70 27.04 -1.36
N VAL A 137 35.93 25.97 -1.23
CA VAL A 137 35.14 25.70 -0.03
C VAL A 137 35.32 24.25 0.40
N ALA A 138 35.35 24.02 1.71
CA ALA A 138 35.27 22.69 2.28
C ALA A 138 33.79 22.29 2.38
N ILE A 139 33.46 21.06 1.97
CA ILE A 139 32.11 20.52 2.08
C ILE A 139 32.05 19.46 3.17
N GLU A 140 31.22 19.67 4.16
CA GLU A 140 30.95 18.70 5.23
C GLU A 140 29.48 18.32 5.26
N CYS A 141 29.21 17.02 5.47
CA CYS A 141 27.87 16.50 5.57
C CYS A 141 27.62 15.88 6.94
N ILE A 142 26.53 16.27 7.60
CA ILE A 142 26.11 15.70 8.87
C ILE A 142 24.80 14.97 8.68
N SER A 143 24.81 13.66 8.99
CA SER A 143 23.62 12.81 9.03
C SER A 143 23.43 12.28 10.45
N HIS A 144 22.24 12.42 11.01
CA HIS A 144 21.85 11.81 12.28
C HIS A 144 21.12 10.48 12.11
N SER A 145 21.03 10.00 10.87
CA SER A 145 20.36 8.76 10.50
C SER A 145 21.35 7.64 10.14
N ALA A 146 20.82 6.46 9.81
CA ALA A 146 21.63 5.31 9.40
C ALA A 146 22.27 5.46 8.00
N TYR A 147 21.97 6.53 7.25
CA TYR A 147 22.60 6.80 5.95
C TYR A 147 24.05 7.22 6.11
N LYS A 148 24.94 6.60 5.35
CA LYS A 148 26.34 7.01 5.23
C LYS A 148 26.47 8.05 4.13
N VAL A 149 27.18 9.13 4.44
CA VAL A 149 27.37 10.23 3.50
C VAL A 149 28.85 10.44 3.25
N SER A 150 29.23 10.59 1.98
CA SER A 150 30.57 10.98 1.57
C SER A 150 30.51 12.02 0.47
N VAL A 151 31.53 12.88 0.40
CA VAL A 151 31.64 13.94 -0.58
C VAL A 151 32.78 13.59 -1.54
N ASP A 152 32.49 13.64 -2.81
CA ASP A 152 33.47 13.58 -3.91
C ASP A 152 33.64 15.00 -4.47
N GLU A 153 34.62 15.73 -3.94
CA GLU A 153 34.84 17.12 -4.34
C GLU A 153 35.36 17.23 -5.79
N GLY A 154 36.05 16.19 -6.29
CA GLY A 154 36.58 16.16 -7.65
C GLY A 154 35.48 16.17 -8.70
N ASP A 155 34.45 15.36 -8.49
CA ASP A 155 33.30 15.25 -9.38
C ASP A 155 32.08 16.08 -8.89
N ARG A 156 32.23 16.81 -7.79
CA ARG A 156 31.19 17.63 -7.15
C ARG A 156 29.92 16.83 -6.86
N ARG A 157 30.09 15.71 -6.17
CA ARG A 157 28.99 14.81 -5.81
C ARG A 157 28.94 14.54 -4.34
N ILE A 158 27.74 14.41 -3.82
CA ILE A 158 27.45 13.89 -2.48
C ILE A 158 26.87 12.49 -2.71
N LEU A 159 27.49 11.48 -2.12
CA LEU A 159 27.05 10.10 -2.19
C LEU A 159 26.34 9.74 -0.88
N VAL A 160 25.09 9.31 -0.99
CA VAL A 160 24.23 8.92 0.15
C VAL A 160 23.94 7.44 0.05
N SER A 161 24.53 6.64 0.93
CA SER A 161 24.36 5.19 0.94
C SER A 161 23.41 4.77 2.04
N ALA A 162 22.34 4.05 1.68
CA ALA A 162 21.41 3.45 2.62
C ALA A 162 21.99 2.15 3.22
N PRO A 163 21.61 1.79 4.46
CA PRO A 163 21.96 0.48 5.03
C PRO A 163 21.27 -0.65 4.25
N ASP A 164 21.87 -1.85 4.29
CA ASP A 164 21.29 -3.04 3.65
C ASP A 164 19.96 -3.45 4.30
N ASP A 165 19.86 -3.30 5.61
CA ASP A 165 18.63 -3.54 6.36
C ASP A 165 17.75 -2.29 6.36
N PRO A 166 16.58 -2.31 5.69
CA PRO A 166 15.66 -1.18 5.69
C PRO A 166 15.12 -0.82 7.08
N ALA A 167 15.07 -1.78 8.01
CA ALA A 167 14.63 -1.54 9.38
C ALA A 167 15.64 -0.72 10.21
N ALA A 168 16.88 -0.62 9.76
CA ALA A 168 17.88 0.26 10.39
C ALA A 168 17.56 1.76 10.20
N VAL A 169 16.72 2.11 9.23
CA VAL A 169 16.25 3.49 9.00
C VAL A 169 15.00 3.73 9.84
N ALA A 170 15.20 4.31 11.04
CA ALA A 170 14.11 4.55 11.99
C ALA A 170 13.10 5.60 11.48
N ASP A 171 13.58 6.60 10.74
CA ASP A 171 12.73 7.64 10.12
C ASP A 171 12.75 7.49 8.59
N PRO A 172 11.61 7.22 7.96
CA PRO A 172 11.52 7.10 6.50
C PRO A 172 11.87 8.40 5.76
N ARG A 173 11.95 9.53 6.46
CA ARG A 173 12.34 10.83 5.95
C ARG A 173 13.48 11.41 6.79
N SER A 174 14.70 11.13 6.40
CA SER A 174 15.90 11.57 7.10
C SER A 174 16.47 12.86 6.51
N GLU A 175 17.04 13.70 7.36
CA GLU A 175 17.67 14.96 6.94
C GLU A 175 19.20 14.84 6.99
N ILE A 176 19.86 15.35 5.95
CA ILE A 176 21.30 15.52 5.86
C ILE A 176 21.58 17.00 5.72
N LEU A 177 22.37 17.54 6.65
CA LEU A 177 22.83 18.91 6.59
C LEU A 177 24.16 18.95 5.84
N VAL A 178 24.21 19.75 4.78
CA VAL A 178 25.39 19.98 3.96
C VAL A 178 25.92 21.37 4.25
N PHE A 179 27.13 21.44 4.79
CA PHE A 179 27.82 22.69 5.09
C PHE A 179 28.88 22.93 4.03
N ALA A 180 28.87 24.12 3.45
CA ALA A 180 29.96 24.60 2.63
C ALA A 180 30.62 25.79 3.33
N SER A 181 31.92 25.70 3.57
CA SER A 181 32.65 26.68 4.38
C SER A 181 33.89 27.17 3.64
N ASP A 182 34.12 28.47 3.66
CA ASP A 182 35.40 29.10 3.38
C ASP A 182 36.00 29.67 4.67
N ASP A 183 37.13 30.39 4.60
CA ASP A 183 37.81 30.95 5.79
C ASP A 183 36.98 31.99 6.56
N GLU A 184 35.90 32.50 5.96
CA GLU A 184 35.14 33.63 6.53
C GLU A 184 33.73 33.26 6.91
N ARG A 185 33.15 32.26 6.29
CA ARG A 185 31.72 31.93 6.47
C ARG A 185 31.39 30.48 6.15
N THR A 186 30.24 30.07 6.67
CA THR A 186 29.63 28.76 6.39
C THR A 186 28.20 28.99 5.92
N ILE A 187 27.82 28.31 4.84
CA ILE A 187 26.43 28.20 4.42
C ILE A 187 25.94 26.78 4.67
N MET A 188 24.65 26.64 4.92
CA MET A 188 24.01 25.35 5.14
C MET A 188 23.00 25.09 4.03
N ARG A 189 22.97 23.85 3.55
CA ARG A 189 21.98 23.32 2.64
C ARG A 189 21.38 22.06 3.21
N LYS A 190 20.22 21.69 2.76
CA LYS A 190 19.47 20.55 3.27
C LYS A 190 19.18 19.55 2.17
N LEU A 191 19.55 18.29 2.41
CA LEU A 191 19.07 17.16 1.65
C LEU A 191 18.09 16.37 2.50
N VAL A 192 16.92 16.07 1.95
CA VAL A 192 15.94 15.18 2.55
C VAL A 192 16.03 13.84 1.84
N VAL A 193 16.32 12.78 2.58
CA VAL A 193 16.40 11.43 2.05
C VAL A 193 15.14 10.68 2.43
N LYS A 194 14.36 10.29 1.44
CA LYS A 194 13.21 9.40 1.61
C LYS A 194 13.64 7.95 1.42
N GLN A 195 13.24 7.07 2.33
CA GLN A 195 13.48 5.64 2.15
C GLN A 195 12.68 5.11 0.98
N ALA A 196 13.37 4.62 -0.06
CA ALA A 196 12.72 3.97 -1.18
C ALA A 196 12.46 2.51 -0.88
N LYS A 197 11.31 2.04 -1.36
CA LYS A 197 10.81 0.65 -1.29
C LYS A 197 10.51 0.17 -2.70
N TYR A 198 10.32 -1.14 -2.86
CA TYR A 198 10.08 -1.73 -4.17
C TYR A 198 8.91 -2.70 -4.16
N ILE A 199 8.05 -2.56 -5.16
CA ILE A 199 7.08 -3.59 -5.53
C ILE A 199 7.72 -4.40 -6.66
N ARG A 200 7.88 -5.71 -6.45
CA ARG A 200 8.49 -6.62 -7.41
C ARG A 200 7.42 -7.36 -8.19
N TYR A 201 7.64 -7.49 -9.49
CA TYR A 201 6.73 -8.22 -10.38
C TYR A 201 7.52 -9.03 -11.41
N ARG A 202 6.86 -10.01 -12.02
CA ARG A 202 7.33 -10.69 -13.22
C ARG A 202 6.25 -10.56 -14.30
N ALA A 203 6.69 -10.24 -15.52
CA ALA A 203 5.80 -10.04 -16.65
C ALA A 203 6.49 -10.39 -17.97
N THR A 204 5.71 -10.59 -19.03
CA THR A 204 6.23 -10.85 -20.39
C THR A 204 6.72 -9.58 -21.09
N GLU A 205 6.37 -8.41 -20.56
CA GLU A 205 6.80 -7.09 -21.03
C GLU A 205 6.83 -6.10 -19.86
N GLN A 206 7.50 -4.96 -20.06
CA GLN A 206 7.57 -3.93 -19.02
C GLN A 206 6.20 -3.35 -18.73
N LEU A 207 5.78 -3.45 -17.47
CA LEU A 207 4.55 -2.84 -16.99
C LEU A 207 4.79 -1.42 -16.48
N ARG A 208 3.86 -0.53 -16.75
CA ARG A 208 3.85 0.83 -16.18
C ARG A 208 3.18 0.81 -14.81
N VAL A 209 3.40 1.86 -14.04
CA VAL A 209 2.75 2.03 -12.71
C VAL A 209 1.34 2.61 -12.83
N THR A 210 1.00 3.17 -13.99
CA THR A 210 -0.28 3.82 -14.26
C THR A 210 -1.07 3.09 -15.32
N ASN A 211 -2.38 3.06 -15.18
CA ASN A 211 -3.28 2.45 -16.14
C ASN A 211 -3.29 3.23 -17.48
N GLU A 212 -2.98 2.56 -18.59
CA GLU A 212 -2.98 3.19 -19.92
C GLU A 212 -4.37 3.61 -20.40
N SER A 213 -5.41 2.88 -19.97
CA SER A 213 -6.80 3.20 -20.31
C SER A 213 -7.33 4.44 -19.60
N PHE A 214 -6.72 4.79 -18.47
CA PHE A 214 -7.03 5.98 -17.67
C PHE A 214 -5.71 6.66 -17.27
N PRO A 215 -5.07 7.42 -18.18
CA PRO A 215 -3.79 8.07 -17.90
C PRO A 215 -3.90 9.00 -16.69
N GLY A 216 -3.11 8.73 -15.66
CA GLY A 216 -3.11 9.48 -14.40
C GLY A 216 -3.72 8.73 -13.21
N ASP A 217 -4.42 7.61 -13.41
CA ASP A 217 -4.86 6.76 -12.30
C ASP A 217 -3.74 5.76 -11.92
N PRO A 218 -3.20 5.85 -10.71
CA PRO A 218 -2.17 4.92 -10.24
C PRO A 218 -2.77 3.52 -10.01
N TYR A 219 -1.97 2.47 -10.17
CA TYR A 219 -2.37 1.11 -9.76
C TYR A 219 -2.45 0.95 -8.24
N PHE A 220 -1.77 1.82 -7.53
CA PHE A 220 -1.66 1.78 -6.08
C PHE A 220 -1.91 3.15 -5.47
N ARG A 221 -2.52 3.18 -4.29
CA ARG A 221 -2.61 4.37 -3.46
C ARG A 221 -2.07 4.13 -2.07
N GLY A 222 -1.70 5.23 -1.39
CA GLY A 222 -1.21 5.16 -0.04
C GLY A 222 -0.99 6.52 0.60
N LYS A 223 -0.40 6.51 1.79
CA LYS A 223 -0.05 7.71 2.53
C LYS A 223 1.32 8.21 2.07
N GLU A 224 1.38 9.45 1.59
CA GLU A 224 2.62 10.06 1.06
C GLU A 224 3.32 9.17 0.02
N CYS A 225 2.53 8.35 -0.70
CA CYS A 225 3.04 7.40 -1.68
C CYS A 225 3.35 8.13 -2.99
N GLU A 226 4.59 8.05 -3.41
CA GLU A 226 5.08 8.61 -4.67
C GLU A 226 5.93 7.56 -5.38
N PHE A 227 5.58 7.24 -6.63
CA PHE A 227 6.37 6.35 -7.47
C PHE A 227 7.47 7.13 -8.18
N ILE A 228 8.65 6.53 -8.25
CA ILE A 228 9.87 7.20 -8.74
C ILE A 228 10.40 6.44 -9.96
N ASP A 229 10.21 6.99 -11.14
CA ASP A 229 10.61 6.36 -12.40
C ASP A 229 12.09 5.96 -12.43
N GLY A 230 12.97 6.82 -11.90
CA GLY A 230 14.42 6.56 -11.84
C GLY A 230 14.82 5.35 -10.97
N LEU A 231 13.93 4.85 -10.10
CA LEU A 231 14.14 3.66 -9.28
C LEU A 231 13.39 2.43 -9.81
N SER A 232 12.61 2.59 -10.87
CA SER A 232 11.88 1.50 -11.51
C SER A 232 12.77 0.85 -12.58
N SER A 233 12.66 -0.47 -12.72
CA SER A 233 13.45 -1.20 -13.72
C SER A 233 12.70 -2.45 -14.18
N TYR A 234 13.07 -2.94 -15.36
CA TYR A 234 12.57 -4.18 -15.95
C TYR A 234 13.68 -4.85 -16.77
N ASP A 235 13.88 -6.14 -16.57
CA ASP A 235 14.80 -6.95 -17.36
C ASP A 235 14.00 -7.80 -18.37
N PRO A 236 14.09 -7.52 -19.67
CA PRO A 236 13.33 -8.26 -20.67
C PRO A 236 13.81 -9.71 -20.89
N VAL A 237 14.98 -10.09 -20.33
CA VAL A 237 15.52 -11.45 -20.43
C VAL A 237 14.90 -12.35 -19.38
N THR A 238 14.83 -11.87 -18.14
CA THR A 238 14.24 -12.62 -17.01
C THR A 238 12.75 -12.37 -16.83
N GLY A 239 12.24 -11.27 -17.38
CA GLY A 239 10.89 -10.80 -17.16
C GLY A 239 10.68 -10.16 -15.77
N GLU A 240 11.75 -9.99 -14.98
CA GLU A 240 11.68 -9.40 -13.66
C GLU A 240 11.63 -7.88 -13.73
N GLY A 241 10.72 -7.29 -12.98
CA GLY A 241 10.57 -5.86 -12.84
C GLY A 241 10.40 -5.42 -11.41
N LYS A 242 10.69 -4.14 -11.18
CA LYS A 242 10.42 -3.47 -9.90
C LYS A 242 9.92 -2.05 -10.13
N TRP A 243 9.02 -1.60 -9.29
CA TRP A 243 8.62 -0.19 -9.17
C TRP A 243 9.15 0.37 -7.86
N GLY A 244 9.95 1.44 -7.95
CA GLY A 244 10.44 2.16 -6.79
C GLY A 244 9.42 3.19 -6.30
N TYR A 245 9.20 3.26 -4.99
CA TYR A 245 8.29 4.23 -4.38
C TYR A 245 8.77 4.66 -2.99
N THR A 246 8.25 5.80 -2.53
CA THR A 246 8.42 6.28 -1.15
C THR A 246 7.07 6.33 -0.44
N GLY A 247 7.08 6.47 0.89
CA GLY A 247 5.86 6.47 1.69
C GLY A 247 5.31 5.08 1.95
N THR A 248 3.99 4.94 2.07
CA THR A 248 3.31 3.67 2.37
C THR A 248 2.20 3.44 1.37
N VAL A 249 2.25 2.31 0.66
CA VAL A 249 1.14 1.83 -0.17
C VAL A 249 0.11 1.16 0.74
N THR A 250 -1.16 1.54 0.64
CA THR A 250 -2.24 1.00 1.49
C THR A 250 -3.30 0.25 0.70
N GLN A 251 -3.35 0.42 -0.61
CA GLN A 251 -4.35 -0.26 -1.43
C GLN A 251 -3.89 -0.47 -2.88
N VAL A 252 -4.42 -1.54 -3.47
CA VAL A 252 -4.46 -1.76 -4.91
C VAL A 252 -5.78 -1.19 -5.41
N GLU A 253 -5.73 -0.28 -6.38
CA GLU A 253 -6.91 0.40 -6.89
C GLU A 253 -7.88 -0.53 -7.62
N PRO A 254 -9.18 -0.20 -7.63
CA PRO A 254 -10.15 -0.92 -8.45
C PRO A 254 -9.73 -0.95 -9.92
N GLY A 255 -9.75 -2.16 -10.50
CA GLY A 255 -9.39 -2.37 -11.91
C GLY A 255 -7.91 -2.22 -12.25
N ALA A 256 -7.02 -2.02 -11.30
CA ALA A 256 -5.61 -1.70 -11.49
C ALA A 256 -4.92 -2.57 -12.58
N PHE A 257 -4.94 -3.88 -12.41
CA PHE A 257 -4.36 -4.84 -13.36
C PHE A 257 -5.43 -5.64 -14.12
N GLY A 258 -6.65 -5.10 -14.19
CA GLY A 258 -7.76 -5.74 -14.89
C GLY A 258 -7.45 -5.90 -16.38
N GLY A 259 -7.45 -7.17 -16.88
CA GLY A 259 -7.09 -7.47 -18.26
C GLY A 259 -5.60 -7.45 -18.57
N GLU A 260 -4.73 -7.19 -17.60
CA GLU A 260 -3.28 -7.16 -17.80
C GLU A 260 -2.73 -8.58 -17.98
N THR A 261 -2.66 -9.01 -19.24
CA THR A 261 -2.30 -10.40 -19.58
C THR A 261 -0.79 -10.66 -19.51
N ALA A 262 0.03 -9.62 -19.51
CA ALA A 262 1.47 -9.71 -19.41
C ALA A 262 1.95 -10.00 -17.98
N LEU A 263 1.20 -9.59 -16.95
CA LEU A 263 1.54 -9.80 -15.54
C LEU A 263 1.50 -11.28 -15.17
N GLN A 264 2.63 -11.84 -14.68
CA GLN A 264 2.74 -13.23 -14.27
C GLN A 264 2.81 -13.40 -12.75
N SER A 265 3.61 -12.59 -12.07
CA SER A 265 3.67 -12.62 -10.61
C SER A 265 3.80 -11.23 -10.00
N LEU A 266 3.33 -11.08 -8.77
CA LEU A 266 3.38 -9.84 -8.01
C LEU A 266 3.55 -10.12 -6.52
N THR A 267 4.50 -9.42 -5.89
CA THR A 267 4.64 -9.39 -4.44
C THR A 267 4.13 -8.06 -3.93
N LEU A 268 3.02 -8.08 -3.21
CA LEU A 268 2.44 -6.90 -2.61
C LEU A 268 3.18 -6.56 -1.30
N PRO A 269 3.54 -5.28 -1.08
CA PRO A 269 4.25 -4.87 0.13
C PRO A 269 3.33 -4.87 1.36
N GLU A 270 3.93 -5.02 2.53
CA GLU A 270 3.24 -4.75 3.79
C GLU A 270 2.72 -3.30 3.83
N GLY A 271 1.57 -3.14 4.50
CA GLY A 271 0.84 -1.87 4.55
C GLY A 271 -0.39 -1.84 3.63
N ILE A 272 -0.51 -2.75 2.65
CA ILE A 272 -1.74 -2.90 1.86
C ILE A 272 -2.80 -3.56 2.71
N GLU A 273 -3.91 -2.84 2.89
CA GLU A 273 -5.09 -3.27 3.65
C GLU A 273 -6.27 -3.64 2.73
N TYR A 274 -6.26 -3.16 1.48
CA TYR A 274 -7.37 -3.30 0.54
C TYR A 274 -6.92 -3.63 -0.88
N ILE A 275 -7.56 -4.62 -1.49
CA ILE A 275 -7.46 -4.94 -2.92
C ILE A 275 -8.80 -4.64 -3.57
N GLY A 276 -8.79 -3.66 -4.47
CA GLY A 276 -10.00 -3.10 -5.08
C GLY A 276 -10.74 -4.04 -6.01
N SER A 277 -12.00 -3.71 -6.28
CA SER A 277 -12.87 -4.45 -7.18
C SER A 277 -12.23 -4.59 -8.58
N ASN A 278 -12.27 -5.80 -9.13
CA ASN A 278 -11.66 -6.13 -10.43
C ASN A 278 -10.14 -5.88 -10.55
N ALA A 279 -9.43 -5.69 -9.45
CA ALA A 279 -8.02 -5.27 -9.48
C ALA A 279 -7.14 -6.15 -10.38
N PHE A 280 -7.36 -7.47 -10.40
CA PHE A 280 -6.64 -8.43 -11.24
C PHE A 280 -7.59 -9.22 -12.16
N ASN A 281 -8.83 -8.76 -12.35
CA ASN A 281 -9.82 -9.49 -13.13
C ASN A 281 -9.32 -9.79 -14.56
N ASN A 282 -9.34 -11.06 -14.95
CA ASN A 282 -8.91 -11.52 -16.28
C ASN A 282 -7.45 -11.17 -16.64
N SER A 283 -6.59 -11.01 -15.63
CA SER A 283 -5.15 -10.82 -15.84
C SER A 283 -4.40 -12.13 -16.10
N GLY A 284 -3.13 -12.00 -16.48
CA GLY A 284 -2.22 -13.14 -16.65
C GLY A 284 -1.62 -13.66 -15.34
N LEU A 285 -2.02 -13.14 -14.18
CA LEU A 285 -1.44 -13.41 -12.87
C LEU A 285 -1.48 -14.90 -12.51
N GLU A 286 -0.31 -15.51 -12.35
CA GLU A 286 -0.08 -16.94 -12.03
C GLU A 286 0.29 -17.14 -10.56
N GLU A 287 0.96 -16.14 -9.96
CA GLU A 287 1.41 -16.17 -8.57
C GLU A 287 1.23 -14.80 -7.90
N ILE A 288 0.83 -14.78 -6.65
CA ILE A 288 0.76 -13.57 -5.84
C ILE A 288 1.14 -13.85 -4.39
N VAL A 289 1.89 -12.93 -3.79
CA VAL A 289 2.12 -12.88 -2.34
C VAL A 289 1.29 -11.76 -1.76
N LEU A 290 0.33 -12.11 -0.90
CA LEU A 290 -0.54 -11.18 -0.19
C LEU A 290 0.08 -10.81 1.16
N PRO A 291 0.06 -9.53 1.57
CA PRO A 291 0.66 -9.08 2.82
C PRO A 291 -0.21 -9.42 4.04
N GLU A 292 0.44 -9.57 5.20
CA GLU A 292 -0.21 -9.83 6.50
C GLU A 292 -1.05 -8.64 7.03
N THR A 293 -0.96 -7.49 6.37
CA THR A 293 -1.78 -6.31 6.68
C THR A 293 -3.12 -6.29 5.92
N LEU A 294 -3.33 -7.22 4.97
CA LEU A 294 -4.51 -7.23 4.11
C LEU A 294 -5.79 -7.53 4.91
N VAL A 295 -6.80 -6.67 4.77
CA VAL A 295 -8.08 -6.79 5.48
C VAL A 295 -9.24 -7.16 4.54
N GLU A 296 -9.23 -6.63 3.32
CA GLU A 296 -10.33 -6.81 2.38
C GLU A 296 -9.86 -7.15 0.96
N ILE A 297 -10.48 -8.17 0.37
CA ILE A 297 -10.40 -8.53 -1.05
C ILE A 297 -11.78 -8.27 -1.65
N ASP A 298 -11.88 -7.25 -2.51
CA ASP A 298 -13.16 -6.79 -3.03
C ASP A 298 -13.67 -7.63 -4.22
N GLN A 299 -14.85 -7.28 -4.72
CA GLN A 299 -15.59 -8.04 -5.74
C GLN A 299 -14.75 -8.26 -7.00
N PHE A 300 -14.75 -9.49 -7.51
CA PHE A 300 -14.02 -9.89 -8.72
C PHE A 300 -12.50 -9.63 -8.69
N ALA A 301 -11.91 -9.33 -7.54
CA ALA A 301 -10.52 -8.89 -7.45
C ALA A 301 -9.55 -9.84 -8.18
N PHE A 302 -9.71 -11.15 -8.01
CA PHE A 302 -8.90 -12.19 -8.68
C PHE A 302 -9.71 -13.05 -9.64
N SER A 303 -10.89 -12.58 -10.07
CA SER A 303 -11.74 -13.34 -10.98
C SER A 303 -11.02 -13.58 -12.31
N LYS A 304 -11.09 -14.80 -12.82
CA LYS A 304 -10.55 -15.21 -14.13
C LYS A 304 -9.04 -15.03 -14.30
N THR A 305 -8.29 -14.98 -13.20
CA THR A 305 -6.82 -15.00 -13.21
C THR A 305 -6.28 -16.38 -13.61
N ARG A 306 -4.95 -16.52 -13.66
CA ARG A 306 -4.25 -17.78 -13.88
C ARG A 306 -3.63 -18.35 -12.60
N LEU A 307 -4.04 -17.87 -11.43
CA LEU A 307 -3.58 -18.38 -10.14
C LEU A 307 -3.82 -19.88 -10.02
N THR A 308 -2.80 -20.64 -9.65
CA THR A 308 -2.89 -22.06 -9.35
C THR A 308 -3.05 -22.34 -7.87
N GLU A 309 -2.51 -21.49 -7.04
CA GLU A 309 -2.63 -21.52 -5.57
C GLU A 309 -2.75 -20.08 -5.05
N VAL A 310 -3.45 -19.92 -3.94
CA VAL A 310 -3.48 -18.66 -3.19
C VAL A 310 -3.50 -18.95 -1.70
N VAL A 311 -2.66 -18.19 -0.96
CA VAL A 311 -2.67 -18.14 0.50
C VAL A 311 -3.37 -16.85 0.90
N ILE A 312 -4.46 -16.95 1.64
CA ILE A 312 -5.22 -15.82 2.17
C ILE A 312 -4.77 -15.57 3.60
N PRO A 313 -4.11 -14.42 3.87
CA PRO A 313 -3.56 -14.12 5.19
C PRO A 313 -4.60 -14.13 6.30
N GLY A 314 -4.15 -14.43 7.51
CA GLY A 314 -5.00 -14.46 8.69
C GLY A 314 -5.61 -13.12 9.10
N SER A 315 -5.12 -12.03 8.56
CA SER A 315 -5.65 -10.68 8.75
C SER A 315 -6.93 -10.41 7.97
N VAL A 316 -7.18 -11.12 6.84
CA VAL A 316 -8.34 -10.90 5.98
C VAL A 316 -9.65 -11.18 6.71
N GLU A 317 -10.51 -10.18 6.71
CA GLU A 317 -11.84 -10.20 7.33
C GLU A 317 -12.97 -10.28 6.29
N LEU A 318 -12.75 -9.64 5.14
CA LEU A 318 -13.76 -9.48 4.10
C LEU A 318 -13.28 -10.08 2.77
N LEU A 319 -14.00 -11.12 2.32
CA LEU A 319 -13.81 -11.75 1.02
C LEU A 319 -15.11 -11.61 0.23
N ARG A 320 -15.11 -10.64 -0.70
CA ARG A 320 -16.32 -10.20 -1.38
C ARG A 320 -16.74 -11.11 -2.54
N ALA A 321 -17.92 -10.83 -3.07
CA ALA A 321 -18.56 -11.61 -4.12
C ALA A 321 -17.63 -11.85 -5.33
N SER A 322 -17.61 -13.08 -5.83
CA SER A 322 -16.87 -13.48 -7.04
C SER A 322 -15.35 -13.22 -6.98
N ALA A 323 -14.78 -13.02 -5.79
CA ALA A 323 -13.37 -12.63 -5.65
C ALA A 323 -12.41 -13.54 -6.43
N PHE A 324 -12.68 -14.84 -6.49
CA PHE A 324 -11.90 -15.85 -7.22
C PHE A 324 -12.71 -16.59 -8.29
N GLU A 325 -13.80 -16.01 -8.80
CA GLU A 325 -14.64 -16.65 -9.79
C GLU A 325 -13.85 -17.02 -11.06
N GLY A 326 -13.94 -18.27 -11.48
CA GLY A 326 -13.35 -18.78 -12.74
C GLY A 326 -14.13 -18.35 -13.98
N LYS A 327 -13.72 -18.87 -15.15
CA LYS A 327 -14.43 -18.65 -16.43
C LYS A 327 -15.50 -19.71 -16.60
N SER A 328 -16.74 -19.30 -16.88
CA SER A 328 -17.85 -20.24 -17.14
C SER A 328 -17.60 -21.18 -18.32
N ASN A 329 -16.80 -20.76 -19.31
CA ASN A 329 -16.42 -21.53 -20.49
C ASN A 329 -14.90 -21.73 -20.56
N GLY A 330 -14.30 -22.37 -19.56
CA GLY A 330 -12.85 -22.59 -19.53
C GLY A 330 -12.27 -22.79 -18.16
N GLY A 331 -13.09 -22.69 -17.12
CA GLY A 331 -12.70 -22.95 -15.73
C GLY A 331 -11.68 -21.99 -15.16
N SER A 332 -11.06 -22.42 -14.07
CA SER A 332 -9.97 -21.72 -13.38
C SER A 332 -8.82 -22.69 -13.15
N PRO A 333 -7.56 -22.29 -13.33
CA PRO A 333 -6.41 -23.12 -12.98
C PRO A 333 -6.22 -23.28 -11.46
N LEU A 334 -7.00 -22.59 -10.61
CA LEU A 334 -6.87 -22.60 -9.16
C LEU A 334 -7.12 -24.01 -8.59
N GLU A 335 -6.06 -24.63 -8.08
CA GLU A 335 -6.08 -25.97 -7.52
C GLU A 335 -6.16 -25.99 -6.00
N LYS A 336 -5.67 -24.91 -5.33
CA LYS A 336 -5.56 -24.86 -3.89
C LYS A 336 -5.79 -23.45 -3.32
N VAL A 337 -6.54 -23.39 -2.24
CA VAL A 337 -6.75 -22.20 -1.42
C VAL A 337 -6.41 -22.51 0.03
N VAL A 338 -5.57 -21.70 0.63
CA VAL A 338 -5.18 -21.82 2.04
C VAL A 338 -5.67 -20.57 2.79
N PHE A 339 -6.40 -20.77 3.87
CA PHE A 339 -6.76 -19.71 4.80
C PHE A 339 -5.87 -19.80 6.04
N GLU A 340 -5.07 -18.79 6.33
CA GLU A 340 -4.18 -18.78 7.51
C GLU A 340 -4.87 -18.30 8.79
N GLY A 341 -6.12 -17.83 8.70
CA GLY A 341 -6.88 -17.32 9.83
C GLY A 341 -8.36 -17.66 9.84
N ASN A 342 -9.04 -17.19 10.87
CA ASN A 342 -10.44 -17.48 11.14
C ASN A 342 -11.31 -16.21 11.20
N LYS A 343 -10.88 -15.12 10.59
CA LYS A 343 -11.62 -13.85 10.66
C LYS A 343 -12.73 -13.74 9.61
N ILE A 344 -12.62 -14.44 8.50
CA ILE A 344 -13.64 -14.47 7.45
C ILE A 344 -14.89 -15.12 8.00
N ARG A 345 -16.01 -14.38 7.98
CA ARG A 345 -17.33 -14.82 8.48
C ARG A 345 -18.23 -15.33 7.38
N GLU A 346 -18.04 -14.88 6.19
CA GLU A 346 -18.89 -15.23 5.04
C GLU A 346 -18.06 -15.48 3.79
N LEU A 347 -18.37 -16.54 3.06
CA LEU A 347 -18.04 -16.67 1.65
C LEU A 347 -19.22 -16.12 0.87
N GLU A 348 -19.07 -14.93 0.29
CA GLU A 348 -20.15 -14.25 -0.41
C GLU A 348 -20.55 -14.96 -1.73
N LEU A 349 -21.50 -14.37 -2.46
CA LEU A 349 -21.98 -14.83 -3.76
C LEU A 349 -20.80 -15.21 -4.69
N ARG A 350 -20.80 -16.45 -5.20
CA ARG A 350 -19.86 -16.95 -6.24
C ARG A 350 -18.37 -16.82 -5.92
N THR A 351 -17.97 -16.73 -4.67
CA THR A 351 -16.57 -16.49 -4.29
C THR A 351 -15.58 -17.38 -5.05
N PHE A 352 -15.86 -18.69 -5.20
CA PHE A 352 -15.06 -19.68 -5.93
C PHE A 352 -15.83 -20.36 -7.07
N SER A 353 -16.87 -19.72 -7.59
CA SER A 353 -17.67 -20.31 -8.68
C SER A 353 -16.77 -20.58 -9.91
N TYR A 354 -16.97 -21.72 -10.58
CA TYR A 354 -16.18 -22.19 -11.72
C TYR A 354 -14.67 -22.40 -11.45
N CYS A 355 -14.27 -22.62 -10.19
CA CYS A 355 -12.93 -23.11 -9.86
C CYS A 355 -12.89 -24.63 -10.10
N ASP A 356 -12.97 -25.05 -11.37
CA ASP A 356 -13.16 -26.44 -11.79
C ASP A 356 -11.96 -27.36 -11.50
N ARG A 357 -10.80 -26.80 -11.16
CA ARG A 357 -9.59 -27.53 -10.74
C ARG A 357 -9.35 -27.53 -9.24
N LEU A 358 -10.17 -26.83 -8.46
CA LEU A 358 -10.04 -26.79 -6.99
C LEU A 358 -10.30 -28.18 -6.41
N LYS A 359 -9.25 -28.83 -5.88
CA LYS A 359 -9.27 -30.21 -5.41
C LYS A 359 -9.65 -30.32 -3.95
N GLU A 360 -9.12 -29.42 -3.13
CA GLU A 360 -9.34 -29.39 -1.69
C GLU A 360 -9.34 -27.95 -1.18
N ILE A 361 -10.14 -27.72 -0.17
CA ILE A 361 -10.21 -26.46 0.55
C ILE A 361 -10.59 -26.73 2.00
N ALA A 362 -9.80 -26.20 2.94
CA ALA A 362 -10.15 -26.20 4.36
C ALA A 362 -10.83 -24.86 4.68
N LEU A 363 -12.11 -24.92 5.00
CA LEU A 363 -12.88 -23.72 5.36
C LEU A 363 -12.47 -23.19 6.74
N PRO A 364 -12.41 -21.85 6.94
CA PRO A 364 -12.06 -21.26 8.22
C PRO A 364 -13.03 -21.66 9.35
N GLU A 365 -12.52 -22.01 10.52
CA GLU A 365 -13.34 -22.39 11.69
C GLU A 365 -14.19 -21.22 12.25
N GLY A 366 -13.96 -19.99 11.79
CA GLY A 366 -14.78 -18.82 12.11
C GLY A 366 -15.91 -18.53 11.12
N LEU A 367 -16.02 -19.32 10.03
CA LEU A 367 -16.99 -19.09 8.97
C LEU A 367 -18.43 -19.30 9.49
N GLU A 368 -19.34 -18.36 9.23
CA GLU A 368 -20.73 -18.38 9.70
C GLU A 368 -21.72 -18.70 8.57
N SER A 369 -21.36 -18.34 7.31
CA SER A 369 -22.22 -18.60 6.16
C SER A 369 -21.46 -18.87 4.87
N ILE A 370 -22.08 -19.69 4.01
CA ILE A 370 -21.64 -19.96 2.63
C ILE A 370 -22.72 -19.45 1.70
N GLY A 371 -22.37 -18.49 0.85
CA GLY A 371 -23.31 -17.75 0.01
C GLY A 371 -23.83 -18.52 -1.22
N TYR A 372 -24.68 -17.84 -1.99
CA TYR A 372 -25.27 -18.35 -3.22
C TYR A 372 -24.18 -18.69 -4.26
N ASN A 373 -24.20 -19.90 -4.81
CA ASN A 373 -23.25 -20.38 -5.82
C ASN A 373 -21.77 -20.28 -5.42
N ALA A 374 -21.44 -20.21 -4.12
CA ALA A 374 -20.07 -19.96 -3.66
C ALA A 374 -19.03 -20.90 -4.28
N PHE A 375 -19.39 -22.18 -4.52
CA PHE A 375 -18.57 -23.22 -5.14
C PHE A 375 -19.22 -23.85 -6.38
N ASP A 376 -20.12 -23.12 -7.06
CA ASP A 376 -20.77 -23.62 -8.27
C ASP A 376 -19.73 -24.07 -9.30
N GLY A 377 -19.83 -25.32 -9.78
CA GLY A 377 -18.95 -25.87 -10.81
C GLY A 377 -17.53 -26.20 -10.37
N CYS A 378 -17.24 -26.30 -9.05
CA CYS A 378 -15.96 -26.81 -8.53
C CYS A 378 -15.85 -28.32 -8.78
N SER A 379 -15.69 -28.72 -10.03
CA SER A 379 -15.84 -30.11 -10.47
C SER A 379 -14.73 -31.07 -10.03
N ALA A 380 -13.55 -30.53 -9.64
CA ALA A 380 -12.45 -31.34 -9.10
C ALA A 380 -12.52 -31.52 -7.57
N LEU A 381 -13.43 -30.81 -6.87
CA LEU A 381 -13.55 -30.90 -5.41
C LEU A 381 -14.06 -32.29 -5.01
N GLU A 382 -13.25 -33.06 -4.28
CA GLU A 382 -13.61 -34.44 -3.91
C GLU A 382 -14.29 -34.56 -2.56
N ARG A 383 -13.98 -33.66 -1.62
CA ARG A 383 -14.53 -33.64 -0.27
C ARG A 383 -14.71 -32.21 0.21
N ILE A 384 -15.76 -31.98 0.99
CA ILE A 384 -15.98 -30.75 1.74
C ILE A 384 -16.36 -31.06 3.18
N ASP A 385 -15.64 -30.43 4.11
CA ASP A 385 -15.95 -30.41 5.53
C ASP A 385 -16.41 -29.01 5.90
N ILE A 386 -17.70 -28.85 6.23
CA ILE A 386 -18.29 -27.57 6.61
C ILE A 386 -18.16 -27.43 8.13
N PRO A 387 -17.45 -26.39 8.64
CA PRO A 387 -17.20 -26.21 10.07
C PRO A 387 -18.49 -26.08 10.91
N ALA A 388 -18.39 -26.40 12.19
CA ALA A 388 -19.51 -26.24 13.13
C ALA A 388 -19.90 -24.77 13.40
N SER A 389 -19.06 -23.82 13.04
CA SER A 389 -19.37 -22.39 13.11
C SER A 389 -20.38 -21.94 12.04
N VAL A 390 -20.45 -22.65 10.90
CA VAL A 390 -21.38 -22.34 9.81
C VAL A 390 -22.82 -22.63 10.25
N THR A 391 -23.69 -21.66 10.08
CA THR A 391 -25.12 -21.77 10.40
C THR A 391 -26.00 -21.91 9.16
N TYR A 392 -25.52 -21.44 8.00
CA TYR A 392 -26.26 -21.38 6.76
C TYR A 392 -25.43 -21.80 5.56
N VAL A 393 -25.95 -22.74 4.76
CA VAL A 393 -25.41 -23.14 3.46
C VAL A 393 -26.37 -22.66 2.37
N GLY A 394 -25.90 -21.74 1.55
CA GLY A 394 -26.69 -20.98 0.57
C GLY A 394 -27.29 -21.80 -0.57
N GLU A 395 -28.25 -21.19 -1.28
CA GLU A 395 -28.87 -21.80 -2.45
C GLU A 395 -27.79 -22.08 -3.50
N ALA A 396 -27.79 -23.33 -4.03
CA ALA A 396 -26.87 -23.81 -5.06
C ALA A 396 -25.36 -23.67 -4.70
N ALA A 397 -25.02 -23.55 -3.42
CA ALA A 397 -23.65 -23.28 -2.96
C ALA A 397 -22.60 -24.21 -3.57
N PHE A 398 -22.90 -25.50 -3.73
CA PHE A 398 -22.04 -26.53 -4.31
C PHE A 398 -22.67 -27.19 -5.54
N VAL A 399 -23.54 -26.48 -6.26
CA VAL A 399 -24.16 -27.02 -7.45
C VAL A 399 -23.10 -27.36 -8.51
N TYR A 400 -23.28 -28.44 -9.26
CA TYR A 400 -22.34 -28.94 -10.28
C TYR A 400 -20.91 -29.26 -9.76
N CYS A 401 -20.72 -29.50 -8.45
CA CYS A 401 -19.49 -30.09 -7.94
C CYS A 401 -19.45 -31.58 -8.30
N THR A 402 -19.27 -31.88 -9.59
CA THR A 402 -19.45 -33.24 -10.14
C THR A 402 -18.42 -34.26 -9.63
N GLY A 403 -17.27 -33.83 -9.09
CA GLY A 403 -16.26 -34.68 -8.47
C GLY A 403 -16.47 -34.93 -6.98
N LEU A 404 -17.43 -34.24 -6.33
CA LEU A 404 -17.63 -34.30 -4.88
C LEU A 404 -18.16 -35.68 -4.46
N LYS A 405 -17.36 -36.40 -3.68
CA LYS A 405 -17.66 -37.78 -3.19
C LYS A 405 -18.25 -37.78 -1.78
N GLU A 406 -17.85 -36.82 -0.96
CA GLU A 406 -18.27 -36.75 0.44
C GLU A 406 -18.50 -35.30 0.89
N ALA A 407 -19.62 -35.08 1.60
CA ALA A 407 -19.93 -33.82 2.25
C ALA A 407 -20.20 -34.06 3.75
N VAL A 408 -19.44 -33.40 4.60
CA VAL A 408 -19.63 -33.41 6.06
C VAL A 408 -20.13 -32.03 6.48
N ILE A 409 -21.34 -32.00 7.02
CA ILE A 409 -22.02 -30.77 7.46
C ILE A 409 -21.87 -30.68 8.98
N GLY A 410 -21.24 -29.61 9.46
CA GLY A 410 -20.97 -29.41 10.89
C GLY A 410 -22.22 -29.25 11.74
N ASP A 411 -22.04 -29.46 13.04
CA ASP A 411 -23.14 -29.46 14.02
C ASP A 411 -23.84 -28.10 14.18
N GLY A 412 -23.25 -26.98 13.76
CA GLY A 412 -23.86 -25.64 13.82
C GLY A 412 -24.80 -25.31 12.67
N VAL A 413 -24.76 -26.08 11.57
CA VAL A 413 -25.56 -25.77 10.38
C VAL A 413 -27.05 -25.97 10.66
N ALA A 414 -27.78 -24.86 10.70
CA ALA A 414 -29.23 -24.85 10.88
C ALA A 414 -30.02 -24.99 9.57
N GLU A 415 -29.50 -24.46 8.49
CA GLU A 415 -30.16 -24.49 7.19
C GLU A 415 -29.23 -24.86 6.05
N ILE A 416 -29.68 -25.79 5.22
CA ILE A 416 -29.12 -26.10 3.91
C ILE A 416 -30.17 -25.68 2.88
N ALA A 417 -29.86 -24.65 2.10
CA ALA A 417 -30.82 -24.06 1.18
C ALA A 417 -31.08 -24.92 -0.05
N LYS A 418 -32.01 -24.48 -0.87
CA LYS A 418 -32.42 -25.14 -2.09
C LYS A 418 -31.24 -25.40 -3.01
N ARG A 419 -31.17 -26.62 -3.59
CA ARG A 419 -30.15 -27.05 -4.57
C ARG A 419 -28.70 -26.97 -4.08
N ALA A 420 -28.44 -26.82 -2.78
CA ALA A 420 -27.11 -26.57 -2.23
C ALA A 420 -26.04 -27.56 -2.77
N PHE A 421 -26.37 -28.85 -2.92
CA PHE A 421 -25.51 -29.89 -3.50
C PHE A 421 -26.18 -30.58 -4.70
N ALA A 422 -27.01 -29.85 -5.45
CA ALA A 422 -27.64 -30.41 -6.64
C ALA A 422 -26.61 -30.70 -7.75
N GLU A 423 -26.85 -31.71 -8.55
CA GLU A 423 -25.98 -32.12 -9.67
C GLU A 423 -24.55 -32.53 -9.26
N CYS A 424 -24.33 -32.85 -7.95
CA CYS A 424 -23.08 -33.45 -7.47
C CYS A 424 -23.05 -34.94 -7.82
N THR A 425 -22.80 -35.26 -9.09
CA THR A 425 -23.05 -36.61 -9.68
C THR A 425 -22.13 -37.71 -9.10
N ALA A 426 -21.01 -37.37 -8.45
CA ALA A 426 -20.13 -38.33 -7.77
C ALA A 426 -20.45 -38.52 -6.28
N LEU A 427 -21.44 -37.79 -5.71
CA LEU A 427 -21.67 -37.74 -4.27
C LEU A 427 -22.18 -39.09 -3.74
N LYS A 428 -21.40 -39.70 -2.83
CA LYS A 428 -21.67 -41.00 -2.24
C LYS A 428 -22.10 -40.92 -0.79
N ARG A 429 -21.46 -40.03 -0.02
CA ARG A 429 -21.70 -39.95 1.43
C ARG A 429 -21.99 -38.52 1.84
N VAL A 430 -23.03 -38.39 2.65
CA VAL A 430 -23.40 -37.12 3.30
C VAL A 430 -23.53 -37.38 4.79
N VAL A 431 -22.89 -36.55 5.62
CA VAL A 431 -23.07 -36.53 7.07
C VAL A 431 -23.68 -35.17 7.42
N ILE A 432 -24.81 -35.16 8.11
CA ILE A 432 -25.55 -33.95 8.50
C ILE A 432 -25.50 -33.84 10.02
N GLY A 433 -24.93 -32.74 10.52
CA GLY A 433 -24.75 -32.45 11.94
C GLY A 433 -26.06 -32.27 12.73
N ARG A 434 -25.91 -32.07 14.04
CA ARG A 434 -27.03 -32.01 14.99
C ARG A 434 -27.84 -30.72 14.92
N GLY A 435 -27.26 -29.63 14.43
CA GLY A 435 -27.93 -28.31 14.38
C GLY A 435 -29.02 -28.17 13.34
N ILE A 436 -29.16 -29.13 12.43
CA ILE A 436 -30.04 -29.00 11.26
C ILE A 436 -31.50 -28.77 11.64
N ARG A 437 -32.13 -27.75 11.02
CA ARG A 437 -33.55 -27.41 11.19
C ARG A 437 -34.29 -27.44 9.85
N ARG A 438 -33.62 -27.16 8.76
CA ARG A 438 -34.24 -27.03 7.44
C ARG A 438 -33.32 -27.53 6.34
N ILE A 439 -33.87 -28.30 5.41
CA ILE A 439 -33.19 -28.75 4.20
C ILE A 439 -34.08 -28.42 3.02
N GLY A 440 -33.58 -27.56 2.13
CA GLY A 440 -34.29 -27.04 0.97
C GLY A 440 -34.56 -28.07 -0.12
N ASP A 441 -35.51 -27.76 -0.99
CA ASP A 441 -35.86 -28.62 -2.14
C ASP A 441 -34.63 -28.86 -3.01
N MET A 442 -34.46 -30.09 -3.46
CA MET A 442 -33.36 -30.56 -4.31
C MET A 442 -31.95 -30.41 -3.68
N ALA A 443 -31.82 -30.13 -2.36
CA ALA A 443 -30.54 -29.83 -1.73
C ALA A 443 -29.46 -30.91 -2.02
N PHE A 444 -29.83 -32.17 -2.03
CA PHE A 444 -28.96 -33.31 -2.34
C PHE A 444 -29.45 -34.11 -3.56
N ASN A 445 -30.17 -33.46 -4.47
CA ASN A 445 -30.58 -34.14 -5.70
C ASN A 445 -29.38 -34.20 -6.66
N THR A 446 -28.67 -35.31 -6.60
CA THR A 446 -27.43 -35.55 -7.36
C THR A 446 -27.64 -36.03 -8.78
N ARG A 447 -28.92 -36.13 -9.23
CA ARG A 447 -29.23 -36.64 -10.57
C ARG A 447 -29.08 -35.54 -11.64
N SER A 448 -28.19 -35.76 -12.59
CA SER A 448 -28.39 -35.22 -13.92
C SER A 448 -29.54 -36.01 -14.61
N SER A 449 -30.20 -35.44 -15.61
CA SER A 449 -31.38 -36.05 -16.25
C SER A 449 -31.12 -37.44 -16.85
N TRP A 450 -29.87 -37.90 -16.90
CA TRP A 450 -29.45 -39.12 -17.64
C TRP A 450 -28.48 -40.03 -16.88
N ASP A 451 -27.93 -39.64 -15.74
CA ASP A 451 -26.90 -40.41 -15.02
C ASP A 451 -27.47 -41.25 -13.89
N GLN A 452 -26.80 -42.38 -13.63
CA GLN A 452 -27.11 -43.24 -12.48
C GLN A 452 -26.82 -42.53 -11.19
N MET A 453 -27.64 -42.77 -10.18
CA MET A 453 -27.46 -42.25 -8.85
C MET A 453 -26.26 -42.90 -8.17
N THR A 454 -25.40 -42.05 -7.60
CA THR A 454 -24.17 -42.48 -6.91
C THR A 454 -24.28 -42.45 -5.38
N LEU A 455 -25.34 -41.82 -4.84
CA LEU A 455 -25.52 -41.69 -3.37
C LEU A 455 -25.65 -43.10 -2.73
N GLU A 456 -24.78 -43.37 -1.77
CA GLU A 456 -24.72 -44.63 -1.02
C GLU A 456 -25.34 -44.48 0.38
N SER A 457 -25.08 -43.34 1.03
CA SER A 457 -25.58 -43.11 2.39
C SER A 457 -25.73 -41.63 2.74
N VAL A 458 -26.76 -41.35 3.52
CA VAL A 458 -26.94 -40.09 4.26
C VAL A 458 -26.98 -40.45 5.77
N THR A 459 -26.12 -39.83 6.57
CA THR A 459 -26.15 -39.98 8.02
C THR A 459 -26.61 -38.68 8.63
N VAL A 460 -27.67 -38.72 9.43
CA VAL A 460 -28.21 -37.55 10.13
C VAL A 460 -27.95 -37.73 11.63
N LEU A 461 -27.26 -36.78 12.24
CA LEU A 461 -26.86 -36.83 13.65
C LEU A 461 -27.85 -36.16 14.60
N PHE A 462 -28.90 -35.51 14.08
CA PHE A 462 -29.94 -34.87 14.88
C PHE A 462 -30.70 -35.94 15.70
N ASP A 463 -30.71 -35.83 17.02
CA ASP A 463 -31.24 -36.81 17.96
C ASP A 463 -32.31 -36.25 18.92
N ASP A 464 -32.55 -34.94 18.94
CA ASP A 464 -33.59 -34.31 19.78
C ASP A 464 -34.97 -34.38 19.14
N ILE A 465 -35.55 -35.58 19.13
CA ILE A 465 -36.88 -35.84 18.57
C ILE A 465 -38.02 -35.32 19.42
N SER A 466 -37.76 -34.86 20.65
CA SER A 466 -38.76 -34.32 21.58
C SER A 466 -38.96 -32.82 21.40
N SER A 467 -38.03 -32.12 20.81
CA SER A 467 -38.16 -30.69 20.51
C SER A 467 -39.15 -30.42 19.39
N GLY A 468 -39.77 -29.27 19.42
CA GLY A 468 -40.60 -28.79 18.31
C GLY A 468 -39.81 -28.49 17.04
N ASP A 469 -38.48 -28.61 17.08
CA ASP A 469 -37.51 -28.18 16.07
C ASP A 469 -37.03 -29.33 15.18
N PHE A 470 -37.83 -30.37 15.03
CA PHE A 470 -37.46 -31.48 14.12
C PHE A 470 -37.21 -31.00 12.69
N PRO A 471 -36.11 -31.49 12.04
CA PRO A 471 -35.72 -31.00 10.72
C PRO A 471 -36.80 -31.07 9.65
N VAL A 472 -37.12 -29.94 9.05
CA VAL A 472 -38.12 -29.81 8.00
C VAL A 472 -37.43 -30.05 6.62
N LEU A 473 -37.99 -30.99 5.84
CA LEU A 473 -37.63 -31.16 4.45
C LEU A 473 -38.59 -30.33 3.58
N GLU A 474 -38.07 -29.40 2.82
CA GLU A 474 -38.88 -28.68 1.82
C GLU A 474 -39.15 -29.59 0.64
N SER A 475 -40.39 -30.06 0.53
CA SER A 475 -40.76 -31.00 -0.53
C SER A 475 -41.21 -30.28 -1.78
N GLY A 476 -40.33 -30.11 -2.76
CA GLY A 476 -40.68 -29.86 -4.14
C GLY A 476 -41.00 -31.16 -4.91
N GLN A 477 -41.28 -31.06 -6.21
CA GLN A 477 -41.58 -32.24 -7.04
C GLN A 477 -40.43 -33.27 -7.10
N ARG A 478 -39.17 -32.82 -6.98
CA ARG A 478 -37.97 -33.69 -7.07
C ARG A 478 -37.45 -34.16 -5.72
N GLY A 479 -37.87 -33.51 -4.63
CA GLY A 479 -37.49 -33.84 -3.26
C GLY A 479 -36.07 -33.39 -2.87
N VAL A 480 -35.80 -33.37 -1.58
CA VAL A 480 -34.50 -32.98 -0.97
C VAL A 480 -33.41 -33.96 -1.41
N PHE A 481 -33.68 -35.24 -1.31
CA PHE A 481 -32.88 -36.36 -1.79
C PHE A 481 -33.55 -36.99 -2.99
N PRO A 482 -32.87 -37.83 -3.81
CA PRO A 482 -33.52 -38.63 -4.83
C PRO A 482 -34.64 -39.47 -4.24
N LYS A 483 -35.91 -39.30 -4.74
CA LYS A 483 -37.08 -40.01 -4.20
C LYS A 483 -37.12 -41.46 -4.60
N PRO A 484 -37.49 -42.40 -3.68
CA PRO A 484 -37.84 -43.76 -4.06
C PRO A 484 -39.11 -43.79 -4.91
N GLY A 485 -39.21 -44.72 -5.86
CA GLY A 485 -40.41 -44.88 -6.71
C GLY A 485 -40.38 -44.21 -8.08
N GLY A 486 -39.23 -43.62 -8.49
CA GLY A 486 -38.96 -43.19 -9.85
C GLY A 486 -38.61 -44.39 -10.76
N TRP A 487 -38.26 -44.11 -12.05
CA TRP A 487 -37.93 -45.13 -13.07
C TRP A 487 -36.68 -45.98 -12.69
N ASP A 488 -35.81 -45.48 -11.78
CA ASP A 488 -34.62 -46.17 -11.33
C ASP A 488 -34.69 -46.54 -9.84
N PRO A 489 -34.23 -47.77 -9.46
CA PRO A 489 -34.22 -48.19 -8.06
C PRO A 489 -33.26 -47.32 -7.23
N VAL A 490 -33.77 -46.76 -6.14
CA VAL A 490 -33.02 -46.02 -5.15
C VAL A 490 -32.39 -47.00 -4.18
N SER A 491 -31.06 -47.04 -4.08
CA SER A 491 -30.32 -48.01 -3.27
C SER A 491 -29.64 -47.44 -2.00
N TYR A 492 -29.62 -46.10 -1.85
CA TYR A 492 -28.96 -45.48 -0.67
C TYR A 492 -29.78 -45.69 0.62
N LYS A 493 -29.12 -45.46 1.77
CA LYS A 493 -29.74 -45.51 3.11
C LYS A 493 -29.62 -44.18 3.81
N ILE A 494 -30.64 -43.86 4.63
CA ILE A 494 -30.63 -42.72 5.54
C ILE A 494 -30.46 -43.28 6.94
N TYR A 495 -29.29 -43.10 7.51
CA TYR A 495 -28.98 -43.51 8.89
C TYR A 495 -29.36 -42.41 9.86
N VAL A 496 -30.10 -42.75 10.90
CA VAL A 496 -30.54 -41.86 11.96
C VAL A 496 -30.13 -42.43 13.32
N PRO A 497 -30.06 -41.58 14.38
CA PRO A 497 -29.68 -42.08 15.73
C PRO A 497 -30.59 -43.18 16.25
N GLN A 498 -30.01 -44.09 17.04
CA GLN A 498 -30.72 -45.20 17.67
C GLN A 498 -31.92 -44.71 18.45
N GLY A 499 -33.09 -45.36 18.28
CA GLY A 499 -34.32 -45.00 18.96
C GLY A 499 -35.13 -43.86 18.29
N THR A 500 -34.62 -43.23 17.24
CA THR A 500 -35.27 -42.09 16.56
C THR A 500 -36.02 -42.49 15.28
N GLY A 501 -35.78 -43.65 14.73
CA GLY A 501 -36.20 -44.08 13.41
C GLY A 501 -37.73 -44.02 13.19
N ALA A 502 -38.53 -44.29 14.21
CA ALA A 502 -39.99 -44.21 14.10
C ALA A 502 -40.44 -42.78 13.81
N VAL A 503 -39.84 -41.79 14.49
CA VAL A 503 -40.16 -40.37 14.31
C VAL A 503 -39.70 -39.90 12.93
N TYR A 504 -38.48 -40.24 12.53
CA TYR A 504 -37.98 -39.91 11.21
C TYR A 504 -38.84 -40.50 10.08
N ARG A 505 -39.27 -41.77 10.18
CA ARG A 505 -40.17 -42.39 9.19
C ARG A 505 -41.52 -41.68 9.10
N ALA A 506 -42.04 -41.20 10.22
CA ALA A 506 -43.30 -40.44 10.25
C ALA A 506 -43.17 -39.03 9.66
N LYS A 507 -42.08 -38.32 10.01
CA LYS A 507 -41.84 -36.93 9.58
C LYS A 507 -41.31 -36.82 8.16
N TRP A 508 -40.45 -37.77 7.75
CA TRP A 508 -39.85 -37.85 6.42
C TRP A 508 -40.49 -38.97 5.60
N ALA A 509 -41.83 -38.93 5.48
CA ALA A 509 -42.65 -39.99 4.94
C ALA A 509 -42.20 -40.44 3.51
N ASP A 510 -41.83 -39.52 2.64
CA ASP A 510 -41.32 -39.79 1.29
C ASP A 510 -40.08 -40.68 1.25
N TYR A 511 -39.31 -40.72 2.37
CA TYR A 511 -38.06 -41.47 2.51
C TYR A 511 -38.15 -42.61 3.52
N SER A 512 -39.33 -42.91 4.04
CA SER A 512 -39.53 -43.85 5.14
C SER A 512 -38.93 -45.23 4.93
N SER A 513 -38.94 -45.74 3.68
CA SER A 513 -38.34 -47.05 3.30
C SER A 513 -36.80 -47.05 3.32
N LEU A 514 -36.17 -45.90 3.34
CA LEU A 514 -34.71 -45.75 3.33
C LEU A 514 -34.11 -45.56 4.73
N ILE A 515 -34.95 -45.24 5.74
CA ILE A 515 -34.50 -44.88 7.09
C ILE A 515 -34.10 -46.13 7.89
N GLN A 516 -32.87 -46.12 8.40
CA GLN A 516 -32.31 -47.14 9.27
C GLN A 516 -31.69 -46.48 10.53
N GLU A 517 -31.81 -47.14 11.64
CA GLU A 517 -31.15 -46.69 12.88
C GLU A 517 -29.71 -47.25 12.95
N LYS A 518 -28.80 -46.38 13.42
CA LYS A 518 -27.39 -46.73 13.56
C LYS A 518 -26.82 -46.21 14.87
#